data_52655b2465b06749cc56d2479a1076c4
#
_entry.id   52655b2465b06749cc56d2479a1076c4
#
_cell.length_a   1.000
_cell.length_b   1.000
_cell.length_c   1.000
_cell.angle_alpha   90.00
_cell.angle_beta   90.00
_cell.angle_gamma   90.00
#
_symmetry.space_group_name_H-M   'P 1'
#
loop_
_entity.id
_entity.type
_entity.pdbx_description
1 polymer ?
#
loop_
_entity_poly.entity_id
_entity_poly.type
_entity_poly.pdbx_seq_one_letter_code
_entity_poly.pdbx_strand_id
1 'polypeptide(L)'
;MVRVNLFSPEKLSDQHLIAEYNEILMLVVYLKKHPFPENQPKNYCLGKGHMKFFACKLKYLKKRHNLIRKEMKNRGFITRKKILLSNFTNNLISDWRPKEEDFAIIRKRIVEKLRLKKDFYRYYGEKKPTSFFVKLLV
;
A
#
# COMPACT_ATOMS: atom_id res chain seq x y z
N MET A 1 -0.30 -5.30 10.50
CA MET A 1 -1.44 -4.47 10.09
C MET A 1 -1.33 -4.15 8.61
N VAL A 2 -2.37 -4.40 7.84
CA VAL A 2 -2.41 -4.09 6.40
C VAL A 2 -2.45 -2.58 6.18
N ARG A 3 -1.65 -2.09 5.23
CA ARG A 3 -1.63 -0.67 4.88
C ARG A 3 -1.32 -0.47 3.40
N VAL A 4 -2.11 0.38 2.76
CA VAL A 4 -1.87 0.83 1.38
C VAL A 4 -1.36 2.27 1.46
N ASN A 5 -0.12 2.48 1.03
CA ASN A 5 0.59 3.73 1.28
C ASN A 5 0.35 4.84 0.25
N LEU A 6 -0.34 4.57 -0.82
CA LEU A 6 -0.78 5.50 -1.88
C LEU A 6 0.33 6.18 -2.69
N PHE A 7 1.44 6.58 -2.08
CA PHE A 7 2.52 7.27 -2.79
C PHE A 7 3.11 6.40 -3.90
N SER A 8 3.62 7.04 -4.95
CA SER A 8 4.37 6.34 -5.98
C SER A 8 5.41 5.42 -5.32
N PRO A 9 5.51 4.14 -5.72
CA PRO A 9 6.39 3.17 -5.05
C PRO A 9 7.85 3.62 -4.96
N GLU A 10 8.32 4.38 -5.91
CA GLU A 10 9.69 4.91 -5.90
C GLU A 10 9.98 5.85 -4.74
N LYS A 11 8.94 6.39 -4.09
CA LYS A 11 9.05 7.28 -2.94
C LYS A 11 9.12 6.55 -1.59
N LEU A 12 8.99 5.23 -1.60
CA LEU A 12 8.95 4.44 -0.38
C LEU A 12 10.32 3.82 -0.07
N SER A 13 10.61 3.66 1.23
CA SER A 13 11.76 2.88 1.66
C SER A 13 11.63 1.43 1.22
N ASP A 14 12.74 0.69 1.18
CA ASP A 14 12.72 -0.74 0.86
C ASP A 14 11.76 -1.50 1.77
N GLN A 15 11.79 -1.22 3.06
CA GLN A 15 10.95 -1.90 4.05
C GLN A 15 9.46 -1.61 3.85
N HIS A 16 9.11 -0.34 3.61
CA HIS A 16 7.71 0.01 3.35
C HIS A 16 7.21 -0.59 2.04
N LEU A 17 8.06 -0.63 1.04
CA LEU A 17 7.72 -1.21 -0.26
C LEU A 17 7.43 -2.71 -0.15
N ILE A 18 8.35 -3.46 0.48
CA ILE A 18 8.21 -4.90 0.66
C ILE A 18 7.02 -5.22 1.55
N ALA A 19 6.84 -4.46 2.63
CA ALA A 19 5.71 -4.66 3.52
C ALA A 19 4.38 -4.47 2.80
N GLU A 20 4.25 -3.42 1.99
CA GLU A 20 3.00 -3.17 1.25
C GLU A 20 2.74 -4.27 0.22
N TYR A 21 3.77 -4.77 -0.46
CA TYR A 21 3.62 -5.90 -1.37
C TYR A 21 2.95 -7.10 -0.69
N ASN A 22 3.40 -7.44 0.50
CA ASN A 22 2.84 -8.56 1.26
C ASN A 22 1.47 -8.23 1.85
N GLU A 23 1.29 -7.03 2.36
CA GLU A 23 0.06 -6.60 3.01
C GLU A 23 -1.12 -6.51 2.04
N ILE A 24 -0.89 -6.06 0.81
CA ILE A 24 -1.94 -6.04 -0.21
C ILE A 24 -2.38 -7.47 -0.55
N LEU A 25 -1.45 -8.42 -0.61
CA LEU A 25 -1.81 -9.83 -0.84
C LEU A 25 -2.67 -10.36 0.30
N MET A 26 -2.36 -10.01 1.54
CA MET A 26 -3.17 -10.36 2.71
C MET A 26 -4.57 -9.75 2.63
N LEU A 27 -4.67 -8.50 2.21
CA LEU A 27 -5.93 -7.80 2.03
C LEU A 27 -6.80 -8.50 0.98
N VAL A 28 -6.22 -8.91 -0.14
CA VAL A 28 -6.95 -9.61 -1.20
C VAL A 28 -7.47 -10.96 -0.69
N VAL A 29 -6.68 -11.70 0.09
CA VAL A 29 -7.14 -12.96 0.71
C VAL A 29 -8.30 -12.70 1.66
N TYR A 30 -8.23 -11.65 2.46
CA TYR A 30 -9.31 -11.26 3.36
C TYR A 30 -10.60 -10.95 2.58
N LEU A 31 -10.49 -10.19 1.49
CA LEU A 31 -11.65 -9.83 0.67
C LEU A 31 -12.29 -11.05 -0.02
N LYS A 32 -11.49 -12.04 -0.36
CA LYS A 32 -12.01 -13.30 -0.93
C LYS A 32 -12.88 -14.04 0.08
N LYS A 33 -12.52 -14.00 1.35
CA LYS A 33 -13.30 -14.62 2.44
C LYS A 33 -14.50 -13.79 2.86
N HIS A 34 -14.53 -12.50 2.54
CA HIS A 34 -15.58 -11.56 2.94
C HIS A 34 -16.10 -10.81 1.70
N PRO A 35 -16.82 -11.53 0.80
CA PRO A 35 -17.22 -10.96 -0.51
C PRO A 35 -18.35 -9.94 -0.44
N PHE A 36 -18.96 -9.74 0.73
CA PHE A 36 -20.07 -8.79 0.92
C PHE A 36 -19.63 -7.71 1.89
N PRO A 37 -19.04 -6.60 1.39
CA PRO A 37 -18.56 -5.53 2.28
C PRO A 37 -19.72 -4.85 3.00
N GLU A 38 -19.61 -4.73 4.33
CA GLU A 38 -20.55 -4.03 5.18
C GLU A 38 -19.86 -2.87 5.89
N ASN A 39 -20.62 -1.81 6.17
CA ASN A 39 -20.11 -0.64 6.92
C ASN A 39 -18.84 -0.05 6.31
N GLN A 40 -18.84 0.07 4.99
CA GLN A 40 -17.68 0.55 4.26
C GLN A 40 -17.50 2.07 4.47
N PRO A 41 -16.32 2.54 4.92
CA PRO A 41 -16.06 3.97 5.03
C PRO A 41 -16.16 4.67 3.68
N LYS A 42 -16.70 5.90 3.66
CA LYS A 42 -16.77 6.71 2.45
C LYS A 42 -15.39 7.21 2.02
N ASN A 43 -14.55 7.52 2.99
CA ASN A 43 -13.26 8.15 2.76
C ASN A 43 -12.13 7.23 3.20
N TYR A 44 -10.98 7.40 2.54
CA TYR A 44 -9.76 6.72 2.93
C TYR A 44 -9.47 7.03 4.41
N CYS A 45 -9.15 5.99 5.17
CA CYS A 45 -8.84 6.10 6.59
C CYS A 45 -7.84 5.02 6.98
N LEU A 46 -7.19 5.19 8.12
CA LEU A 46 -6.30 4.20 8.71
C LEU A 46 -7.03 3.43 9.81
N GLY A 47 -6.39 2.40 10.37
CA GLY A 47 -6.96 1.62 11.45
C GLY A 47 -8.01 0.63 10.97
N LYS A 48 -9.06 0.45 11.77
CA LYS A 48 -10.10 -0.57 11.55
C LYS A 48 -10.81 -0.48 10.20
N GLY A 49 -11.02 0.74 9.71
CA GLY A 49 -11.72 0.97 8.46
C GLY A 49 -10.87 0.82 7.21
N HIS A 50 -9.56 0.70 7.34
CA HIS A 50 -8.64 0.70 6.20
C HIS A 50 -8.91 -0.43 5.20
N MET A 51 -9.00 -1.66 5.69
CA MET A 51 -9.29 -2.82 4.83
C MET A 51 -10.70 -2.72 4.22
N LYS A 52 -11.68 -2.30 5.01
CA LYS A 52 -13.06 -2.17 4.54
C LYS A 52 -13.19 -1.10 3.46
N PHE A 53 -12.42 -0.03 3.56
CA PHE A 53 -12.42 1.02 2.54
C PHE A 53 -12.07 0.45 1.15
N PHE A 54 -11.11 -0.47 1.09
CA PHE A 54 -10.66 -1.05 -0.17
C PHE A 54 -11.49 -2.25 -0.65
N ALA A 55 -12.53 -2.64 0.09
CA ALA A 55 -13.27 -3.87 -0.18
C ALA A 55 -13.88 -3.95 -1.59
N CYS A 56 -14.21 -2.83 -2.21
CA CYS A 56 -14.75 -2.80 -3.58
C CYS A 56 -13.77 -2.19 -4.59
N LYS A 57 -12.49 -2.04 -4.23
CA LYS A 57 -11.50 -1.34 -5.06
C LYS A 57 -10.37 -2.26 -5.54
N LEU A 58 -10.74 -3.50 -5.91
CA LEU A 58 -9.75 -4.49 -6.34
C LEU A 58 -9.00 -4.11 -7.61
N LYS A 59 -9.63 -3.34 -8.50
CA LYS A 59 -8.94 -2.84 -9.69
C LYS A 59 -7.80 -1.89 -9.30
N TYR A 60 -8.05 -0.99 -8.36
CA TYR A 60 -7.01 -0.11 -7.82
C TYR A 60 -5.90 -0.92 -7.15
N LEU A 61 -6.26 -1.88 -6.30
CA LEU A 61 -5.28 -2.70 -5.59
C LEU A 61 -4.39 -3.50 -6.54
N LYS A 62 -4.96 -4.04 -7.61
CA LYS A 62 -4.19 -4.76 -8.63
C LYS A 62 -3.21 -3.84 -9.33
N LYS A 63 -3.65 -2.67 -9.78
CA LYS A 63 -2.78 -1.68 -10.41
C LYS A 63 -1.66 -1.26 -9.46
N ARG A 64 -2.01 -0.97 -8.20
CA ARG A 64 -1.06 -0.59 -7.17
C ARG A 64 -0.03 -1.67 -6.94
N HIS A 65 -0.47 -2.91 -6.78
CA HIS A 65 0.41 -4.05 -6.54
C HIS A 65 1.38 -4.26 -7.70
N ASN A 66 0.91 -4.10 -8.94
CA ASN A 66 1.77 -4.21 -10.11
C ASN A 66 2.86 -3.13 -10.14
N LEU A 67 2.51 -1.90 -9.75
CA LEU A 67 3.48 -0.81 -9.64
C LEU A 67 4.54 -1.10 -8.57
N ILE A 68 4.10 -1.64 -7.43
CA ILE A 68 5.00 -2.05 -6.34
C ILE A 68 5.95 -3.16 -6.81
N ARG A 69 5.42 -4.17 -7.50
CA ARG A 69 6.23 -5.26 -8.03
C ARG A 69 7.29 -4.75 -9.02
N LYS A 70 6.90 -3.82 -9.88
CA LYS A 70 7.83 -3.22 -10.84
C LYS A 70 8.97 -2.50 -10.13
N GLU A 71 8.66 -1.71 -9.12
CA GLU A 71 9.68 -1.00 -8.36
C GLU A 71 10.56 -1.96 -7.55
N MET A 72 9.98 -3.00 -6.95
CA MET A 72 10.74 -4.03 -6.24
C MET A 72 11.75 -4.70 -7.19
N LYS A 73 11.31 -5.02 -8.40
CA LYS A 73 12.18 -5.61 -9.40
C LYS A 73 13.32 -4.66 -9.78
N ASN A 74 13.03 -3.37 -9.93
CA ASN A 74 14.05 -2.35 -10.19
C ASN A 74 15.11 -2.31 -9.09
N ARG A 75 14.69 -2.57 -7.84
CA ARG A 75 15.60 -2.60 -6.68
C ARG A 75 16.30 -3.95 -6.46
N GLY A 76 16.02 -4.95 -7.31
CA GLY A 76 16.63 -6.27 -7.21
C GLY A 76 15.88 -7.24 -6.29
N PHE A 77 14.67 -6.91 -5.86
CA PHE A 77 13.86 -7.79 -5.03
C PHE A 77 13.05 -8.76 -5.88
N ILE A 78 12.81 -9.96 -5.36
CA ILE A 78 12.05 -11.01 -6.04
C ILE A 78 10.57 -10.85 -5.73
N THR A 79 9.72 -10.85 -6.78
CA THR A 79 8.26 -10.77 -6.65
C THR A 79 7.64 -11.99 -7.33
N ARG A 80 7.17 -12.95 -6.54
CA ARG A 80 6.63 -14.21 -7.09
C ARG A 80 5.11 -14.21 -7.23
N LYS A 81 4.41 -13.39 -6.45
CA LYS A 81 2.95 -13.39 -6.40
C LYS A 81 2.37 -12.14 -7.04
N LYS A 82 1.21 -12.31 -7.67
CA LYS A 82 0.45 -11.21 -8.26
C LYS A 82 -1.02 -11.39 -7.96
N ILE A 83 -1.81 -10.32 -8.11
CA ILE A 83 -3.24 -10.34 -7.87
C ILE A 83 -3.96 -10.80 -9.14
N LEU A 84 -4.83 -11.81 -9.01
CA LEU A 84 -5.70 -12.30 -10.06
C LEU A 84 -7.14 -11.95 -9.70
N LEU A 85 -7.86 -11.28 -10.61
CA LEU A 85 -9.22 -10.82 -10.36
C LEU A 85 -10.30 -11.81 -10.84
N SER A 86 -9.93 -12.91 -11.48
CA SER A 86 -10.85 -13.88 -12.09
C SER A 86 -11.82 -14.53 -11.10
N ASN A 87 -11.46 -14.58 -9.83
CA ASN A 87 -12.26 -15.20 -8.78
C ASN A 87 -13.13 -14.21 -8.00
N PHE A 88 -13.23 -12.97 -8.46
CA PHE A 88 -14.00 -11.93 -7.79
C PHE A 88 -15.16 -11.47 -8.65
N THR A 89 -16.28 -11.08 -8.00
CA THR A 89 -17.43 -10.53 -8.67
C THR A 89 -17.20 -9.07 -9.10
N ASN A 90 -17.86 -8.64 -10.16
CA ASN A 90 -17.65 -7.31 -10.72
C ASN A 90 -17.91 -6.15 -9.74
N ASN A 91 -18.80 -6.35 -8.77
CA ASN A 91 -19.11 -5.33 -7.78
C ASN A 91 -17.92 -5.00 -6.85
N LEU A 92 -16.91 -5.87 -6.81
CA LEU A 92 -15.70 -5.66 -6.01
C LEU A 92 -14.54 -5.08 -6.81
N ILE A 93 -14.67 -5.01 -8.13
CA ILE A 93 -13.59 -4.65 -9.04
C ILE A 93 -13.79 -3.22 -9.55
N SER A 94 -13.76 -2.26 -8.63
CA SER A 94 -13.80 -0.84 -8.99
C SER A 94 -12.43 -0.22 -8.88
N ASP A 95 -12.23 0.85 -9.64
CA ASP A 95 -11.04 1.66 -9.54
C ASP A 95 -11.27 2.79 -8.54
N TRP A 96 -10.20 3.49 -8.19
CA TRP A 96 -10.26 4.58 -7.23
C TRP A 96 -9.05 5.49 -7.46
N ARG A 97 -9.19 6.76 -7.15
CA ARG A 97 -8.11 7.74 -7.27
C ARG A 97 -7.94 8.47 -5.93
N PRO A 98 -6.74 8.38 -5.32
CA PRO A 98 -6.47 9.12 -4.09
C PRO A 98 -6.56 10.64 -4.30
N LYS A 99 -6.99 11.34 -3.24
CA LYS A 99 -7.02 12.80 -3.17
C LYS A 99 -5.86 13.30 -2.32
N GLU A 100 -5.58 14.60 -2.38
CA GLU A 100 -4.51 15.19 -1.56
C GLU A 100 -4.68 14.93 -0.07
N GLU A 101 -5.92 14.95 0.42
CA GLU A 101 -6.24 14.67 1.82
C GLU A 101 -5.83 13.26 2.22
N ASP A 102 -5.99 12.30 1.31
CA ASP A 102 -5.63 10.91 1.55
C ASP A 102 -4.11 10.76 1.67
N PHE A 103 -3.36 11.45 0.82
CA PHE A 103 -1.90 11.48 0.90
C PHE A 103 -1.43 12.11 2.20
N ALA A 104 -2.10 13.16 2.68
CA ALA A 104 -1.74 13.80 3.94
C ALA A 104 -1.91 12.83 5.12
N ILE A 105 -2.97 12.05 5.13
CA ILE A 105 -3.25 11.05 6.17
C ILE A 105 -2.13 10.01 6.22
N ILE A 106 -1.80 9.41 5.09
CA ILE A 106 -0.79 8.33 5.06
C ILE A 106 0.64 8.87 5.24
N ARG A 107 0.92 10.09 4.75
CA ARG A 107 2.22 10.72 4.97
C ARG A 107 2.54 10.85 6.44
N LYS A 108 1.59 11.37 7.20
CA LYS A 108 1.74 11.52 8.65
C LYS A 108 2.14 10.19 9.29
N ARG A 109 1.46 9.12 8.90
CA ARG A 109 1.73 7.78 9.45
C ARG A 109 3.11 7.25 9.05
N ILE A 110 3.49 7.41 7.78
CA ILE A 110 4.80 6.97 7.30
C ILE A 110 5.91 7.73 8.02
N VAL A 111 5.77 9.05 8.15
CA VAL A 111 6.77 9.88 8.85
C VAL A 111 6.90 9.46 10.31
N GLU A 112 5.80 9.17 11.00
CA GLU A 112 5.83 8.66 12.36
C GLU A 112 6.64 7.36 12.46
N LYS A 113 6.42 6.44 11.54
CA LYS A 113 7.15 5.17 11.50
C LYS A 113 8.64 5.38 11.24
N LEU A 114 8.98 6.27 10.31
CA LEU A 114 10.38 6.59 10.01
C LEU A 114 11.10 7.15 11.23
N ARG A 115 10.42 8.00 12.00
CA ARG A 115 11.00 8.63 13.19
C ARG A 115 11.18 7.66 14.36
N LEU A 116 10.34 6.61 14.43
CA LEU A 116 10.43 5.60 15.49
C LEU A 116 11.67 4.70 15.37
N LYS A 117 12.17 4.51 14.15
CA LYS A 117 13.32 3.63 13.90
C LYS A 117 14.34 4.35 13.02
N LYS A 118 15.02 5.33 13.59
CA LYS A 118 16.10 6.05 12.91
C LYS A 118 17.17 5.04 12.46
N ASP A 119 17.74 5.28 11.27
CA ASP A 119 18.81 4.45 10.70
C ASP A 119 18.41 3.00 10.39
N PHE A 120 17.12 2.67 10.46
CA PHE A 120 16.61 1.33 10.10
C PHE A 120 16.30 1.21 8.62
N TYR A 121 15.80 2.28 8.02
CA TYR A 121 15.25 2.22 6.66
C TYR A 121 16.33 2.36 5.59
N ARG A 122 16.13 1.61 4.49
CA ARG A 122 17.05 1.60 3.36
C ARG A 122 16.34 2.05 2.09
N TYR A 123 17.12 2.54 1.14
CA TYR A 123 16.66 2.90 -0.18
C TYR A 123 17.64 2.31 -1.19
N TYR A 124 17.16 1.38 -2.03
CA TYR A 124 18.01 0.60 -2.94
C TYR A 124 19.16 -0.09 -2.19
N GLY A 125 18.87 -0.64 -1.02
CA GLY A 125 19.83 -1.36 -0.18
C GLY A 125 20.73 -0.50 0.68
N GLU A 126 20.71 0.82 0.53
CA GLU A 126 21.56 1.74 1.28
C GLU A 126 20.80 2.41 2.42
N LYS A 127 21.41 2.46 3.59
CA LYS A 127 20.84 3.22 4.72
C LYS A 127 20.79 4.70 4.39
N LYS A 128 19.65 5.33 4.62
CA LYS A 128 19.46 6.76 4.44
C LYS A 128 18.89 7.37 5.72
N PRO A 129 19.18 8.65 5.99
CA PRO A 129 18.62 9.33 7.16
C PRO A 129 17.11 9.52 6.99
N THR A 130 16.41 9.71 8.11
CA THR A 130 14.97 9.98 8.11
C THR A 130 14.60 11.14 7.19
N SER A 131 15.40 12.21 7.19
CA SER A 131 15.18 13.39 6.35
C SER A 131 15.12 13.07 4.85
N PHE A 132 15.90 12.11 4.40
CA PHE A 132 15.87 11.66 2.99
C PHE A 132 14.49 11.15 2.62
N PHE A 133 13.93 10.25 3.44
CA PHE A 133 12.61 9.66 3.17
C PHE A 133 11.48 10.67 3.32
N VAL A 134 11.57 11.57 4.29
CA VAL A 134 10.57 12.63 4.48
C VAL A 134 10.50 13.52 3.25
N LYS A 135 11.65 13.87 2.67
CA LYS A 135 11.70 14.69 1.43
C LYS A 135 11.07 13.98 0.24
N LEU A 136 11.21 12.65 0.15
CA LEU A 136 10.58 11.88 -0.94
C LEU A 136 9.05 11.98 -0.91
N LEU A 137 8.46 12.19 0.27
CA LEU A 137 7.02 12.23 0.46
C LEU A 137 6.41 13.62 0.31
N VAL A 138 7.17 14.57 -0.16
CA VAL A 138 6.68 15.94 -0.39
C VAL A 138 6.05 16.07 -1.77
#